data_79ee8676ea35840cab675efe324d4bc6
#
_entry.id   79ee8676ea35840cab675efe324d4bc6
#
_cell.length_a   1.000
_cell.length_b   1.000
_cell.length_c   1.000
_cell.angle_alpha   90.00
_cell.angle_beta   90.00
_cell.angle_gamma   90.00
#
_symmetry.space_group_name_H-M   'P 1'
#
loop_
_entity.id
_entity.type
_entity.pdbx_description
1 polymer ?
#
loop_
_entity_poly.entity_id
_entity_poly.type
_entity_poly.pdbx_seq_one_letter_code
_entity_poly.pdbx_strand_id
1 'polypeptide(L)'
;LIEDGKRLTLIDTGMGEKQSEKFFSHYYLHGEDSLDKNLKKLGYTRDDITDVFLSHLHFDHCGGAVEWNEQKNGYRPAFKNAMYWSTKNHWEWAINPNDREKASFLKENILPIQESGQLQFVEKTGAFTKNVFPNFDVLFVDGHTESMMIPHIRYKGKTVVFMADLLPSIGHIPLPYVMGYDTRPLITLK
;
A
#
# COMPACT_ATOMS: atom_id res chain seq x y z
N LEU A 1 2.58 8.38 7.63
CA LEU A 1 1.34 9.00 8.08
C LEU A 1 1.34 10.47 7.65
N ILE A 2 0.24 10.94 7.07
CA ILE A 2 0.06 12.32 6.59
C ILE A 2 -1.18 12.90 7.26
N GLU A 3 -1.01 14.04 7.91
CA GLU A 3 -2.11 14.82 8.49
C GLU A 3 -2.29 16.12 7.71
N ASP A 4 -3.49 16.41 7.25
CA ASP A 4 -3.83 17.64 6.52
C ASP A 4 -5.01 18.42 7.13
N GLY A 5 -5.20 18.29 8.42
CA GLY A 5 -6.22 18.97 9.23
C GLY A 5 -7.61 18.34 9.19
N LYS A 6 -7.97 17.59 8.16
CA LYS A 6 -9.25 16.85 8.07
C LYS A 6 -9.04 15.37 7.83
N ARG A 7 -7.95 15.01 7.20
CA ARG A 7 -7.58 13.64 6.86
C ARG A 7 -6.37 13.21 7.66
N LEU A 8 -6.38 11.97 8.07
CA LEU A 8 -5.23 11.27 8.58
C LEU A 8 -4.99 10.08 7.65
N THR A 9 -4.09 10.27 6.69
CA THR A 9 -3.82 9.29 5.63
C THR A 9 -2.63 8.42 6.00
N LEU A 10 -2.85 7.12 6.07
CA LEU A 10 -1.80 6.11 6.19
C LEU A 10 -1.40 5.63 4.79
N ILE A 11 -0.11 5.70 4.45
CA ILE A 11 0.43 5.13 3.21
C ILE A 11 1.00 3.77 3.55
N ASP A 12 0.48 2.73 2.90
CA ASP A 12 0.76 1.33 3.11
C ASP A 12 0.60 0.86 4.58
N THR A 13 0.49 -0.43 4.79
CA THR A 13 0.14 -1.00 6.09
C THR A 13 1.09 -2.12 6.54
N GLY A 14 2.12 -2.42 5.73
CA GLY A 14 3.02 -3.54 5.99
C GLY A 14 2.35 -4.90 5.81
N MET A 15 3.02 -5.94 6.29
CA MET A 15 2.59 -7.35 6.13
C MET A 15 1.38 -7.73 7.00
N GLY A 16 1.09 -6.95 8.06
CA GLY A 16 0.09 -7.32 9.06
C GLY A 16 0.51 -8.51 9.93
N GLU A 17 -0.46 -9.07 10.66
CA GLU A 17 -0.19 -10.11 11.69
C GLU A 17 -1.08 -11.35 11.50
N LYS A 18 -1.87 -11.43 10.42
CA LYS A 18 -2.88 -12.49 10.28
C LYS A 18 -2.39 -13.78 9.63
N GLN A 19 -1.25 -13.74 8.97
CA GLN A 19 -0.68 -14.89 8.29
C GLN A 19 -0.11 -15.91 9.29
N SER A 20 0.13 -17.14 8.83
CA SER A 20 0.66 -18.20 9.67
C SER A 20 2.12 -17.96 10.05
N GLU A 21 2.58 -18.56 11.16
CA GLU A 21 3.99 -18.55 11.56
C GLU A 21 4.90 -19.08 10.45
N LYS A 22 4.46 -20.11 9.72
CA LYS A 22 5.18 -20.64 8.56
C LYS A 22 5.36 -19.58 7.47
N PHE A 23 4.34 -18.78 7.19
CA PHE A 23 4.46 -17.68 6.23
C PHE A 23 5.49 -16.66 6.71
N PHE A 24 5.37 -16.18 7.93
CA PHE A 24 6.28 -15.17 8.48
C PHE A 24 7.72 -15.66 8.64
N SER A 25 7.95 -16.96 8.85
CA SER A 25 9.29 -17.55 8.97
C SER A 25 10.16 -17.34 7.73
N HIS A 26 9.56 -17.10 6.56
CA HIS A 26 10.30 -16.83 5.32
C HIS A 26 10.89 -15.40 5.27
N TYR A 27 10.41 -14.48 6.12
CA TYR A 27 10.75 -13.04 6.05
C TYR A 27 11.64 -12.57 7.20
N TYR A 28 11.99 -13.45 8.15
CA TYR A 28 12.90 -13.15 9.27
C TYR A 28 12.51 -11.87 10.02
N LEU A 29 11.23 -11.70 10.32
CA LEU A 29 10.74 -10.54 11.06
C LEU A 29 11.47 -10.41 12.39
N HIS A 30 11.90 -9.20 12.73
CA HIS A 30 12.65 -8.90 13.93
C HIS A 30 12.27 -7.52 14.49
N GLY A 31 12.62 -7.29 15.77
CA GLY A 31 12.26 -6.06 16.46
C GLY A 31 10.92 -6.15 17.17
N GLU A 32 10.64 -5.14 17.98
CA GLU A 32 9.46 -5.05 18.84
C GLU A 32 8.40 -4.06 18.32
N ASP A 33 8.67 -3.40 17.21
CA ASP A 33 7.78 -2.40 16.65
C ASP A 33 6.59 -3.02 15.91
N SER A 34 5.44 -2.36 16.02
CA SER A 34 4.26 -2.68 15.25
C SER A 34 3.59 -1.38 14.77
N LEU A 35 2.69 -1.50 13.80
CA LEU A 35 1.93 -0.36 13.32
C LEU A 35 1.17 0.33 14.45
N ASP A 36 0.51 -0.44 15.32
CA ASP A 36 -0.24 0.11 16.46
C ASP A 36 0.66 0.83 17.48
N LYS A 37 1.82 0.24 17.79
CA LYS A 37 2.80 0.89 18.67
C LYS A 37 3.27 2.22 18.09
N ASN A 38 3.51 2.27 16.78
CA ASN A 38 3.97 3.48 16.11
C ASN A 38 2.88 4.53 15.95
N LEU A 39 1.63 4.15 15.67
CA LEU A 39 0.50 5.07 15.72
C LEU A 39 0.34 5.66 17.12
N LYS A 40 0.40 4.83 18.15
CA LYS A 40 0.31 5.28 19.55
C LYS A 40 1.42 6.24 19.94
N LYS A 41 2.67 6.04 19.49
CA LYS A 41 3.79 6.99 19.71
C LYS A 41 3.49 8.38 19.13
N LEU A 42 2.69 8.43 18.05
CA LEU A 42 2.25 9.68 17.41
C LEU A 42 0.94 10.24 18.00
N GLY A 43 0.34 9.57 18.98
CA GLY A 43 -0.92 9.97 19.62
C GLY A 43 -2.17 9.51 18.88
N TYR A 44 -2.06 8.56 17.95
CA TYR A 44 -3.17 8.04 17.15
C TYR A 44 -3.46 6.56 17.43
N THR A 45 -4.63 6.14 17.01
CA THR A 45 -5.08 4.76 16.94
C THR A 45 -5.51 4.42 15.50
N ARG A 46 -5.84 3.17 15.23
CA ARG A 46 -6.43 2.78 13.93
C ARG A 46 -7.75 3.48 13.64
N ASP A 47 -8.51 3.82 14.68
CA ASP A 47 -9.82 4.48 14.56
C ASP A 47 -9.72 5.95 14.11
N ASP A 48 -8.56 6.57 14.27
CA ASP A 48 -8.29 7.94 13.85
C ASP A 48 -7.94 8.04 12.36
N ILE A 49 -7.54 6.92 11.74
CA ILE A 49 -7.19 6.88 10.32
C ILE A 49 -8.45 7.05 9.47
N THR A 50 -8.43 8.05 8.60
CA THR A 50 -9.55 8.36 7.69
C THR A 50 -9.35 7.81 6.30
N ASP A 51 -8.10 7.60 5.90
CA ASP A 51 -7.74 7.14 4.57
C ASP A 51 -6.52 6.20 4.65
N VAL A 52 -6.62 5.04 4.00
CA VAL A 52 -5.51 4.12 3.79
C VAL A 52 -5.17 4.14 2.30
N PHE A 53 -4.04 4.72 1.96
CA PHE A 53 -3.55 4.81 0.59
C PHE A 53 -2.59 3.65 0.33
N LEU A 54 -3.00 2.70 -0.51
CA LEU A 54 -2.21 1.52 -0.85
C LEU A 54 -1.44 1.79 -2.14
N SER A 55 -0.13 1.93 -2.03
CA SER A 55 0.75 2.13 -3.19
C SER A 55 0.55 1.02 -4.23
N HIS A 56 0.49 -0.21 -3.74
CA HIS A 56 0.09 -1.40 -4.47
C HIS A 56 -0.37 -2.51 -3.50
N LEU A 57 -0.84 -3.65 -4.01
CA LEU A 57 -1.55 -4.66 -3.24
C LEU A 57 -0.72 -5.93 -2.97
N HIS A 58 0.61 -5.87 -3.06
CA HIS A 58 1.44 -6.96 -2.57
C HIS A 58 1.30 -7.08 -1.05
N PHE A 59 1.44 -8.31 -0.54
CA PHE A 59 1.12 -8.65 0.85
C PHE A 59 1.91 -7.83 1.88
N ASP A 60 3.11 -7.40 1.57
CA ASP A 60 3.99 -6.62 2.43
C ASP A 60 3.66 -5.12 2.45
N HIS A 61 2.77 -4.66 1.58
CA HIS A 61 2.23 -3.30 1.54
C HIS A 61 0.79 -3.21 2.04
N CYS A 62 -0.05 -4.18 1.70
CA CYS A 62 -1.47 -4.15 2.06
C CYS A 62 -1.88 -5.16 3.15
N GLY A 63 -0.95 -6.00 3.64
CA GLY A 63 -1.28 -7.06 4.59
C GLY A 63 -1.91 -6.58 5.89
N GLY A 64 -1.44 -5.46 6.43
CA GLY A 64 -2.01 -4.85 7.63
C GLY A 64 -3.33 -4.08 7.41
N ALA A 65 -3.79 -3.93 6.15
CA ALA A 65 -5.06 -3.31 5.82
C ALA A 65 -6.28 -4.14 6.26
N VAL A 66 -6.07 -5.44 6.48
CA VAL A 66 -7.09 -6.40 6.86
C VAL A 66 -6.62 -7.21 8.06
N GLU A 67 -7.51 -7.50 8.99
CA GLU A 67 -7.25 -8.29 10.19
C GLU A 67 -8.30 -9.41 10.36
N TRP A 68 -8.05 -10.35 11.28
CA TRP A 68 -9.08 -11.29 11.71
C TRP A 68 -10.26 -10.55 12.34
N ASN A 69 -11.49 -11.01 12.05
CA ASN A 69 -12.65 -10.58 12.81
C ASN A 69 -12.57 -11.09 14.27
N GLU A 70 -13.45 -10.60 15.14
CA GLU A 70 -13.45 -10.94 16.57
C GLU A 70 -13.62 -12.43 16.84
N GLN A 71 -14.35 -13.13 15.98
CA GLN A 71 -14.61 -14.57 16.10
C GLN A 71 -13.48 -15.42 15.49
N LYS A 72 -12.50 -14.80 14.83
CA LYS A 72 -11.41 -15.46 14.10
C LYS A 72 -11.86 -16.49 13.06
N ASN A 73 -13.02 -16.28 12.46
CA ASN A 73 -13.60 -17.14 11.43
C ASN A 73 -13.72 -16.45 10.04
N GLY A 74 -13.21 -15.22 9.93
CA GLY A 74 -13.19 -14.44 8.70
C GLY A 74 -12.36 -13.18 8.88
N TYR A 75 -12.34 -12.31 7.89
CA TYR A 75 -11.52 -11.12 7.84
C TYR A 75 -12.38 -9.86 7.77
N ARG A 76 -11.82 -8.75 8.25
CA ARG A 76 -12.42 -7.42 8.17
C ARG A 76 -11.34 -6.36 7.92
N PRO A 77 -11.69 -5.19 7.37
CA PRO A 77 -10.77 -4.05 7.33
C PRO A 77 -10.27 -3.67 8.72
N ALA A 78 -8.96 -3.43 8.83
CA ALA A 78 -8.30 -3.12 10.09
C ALA A 78 -8.54 -1.67 10.55
N PHE A 79 -8.92 -0.78 9.63
CA PHE A 79 -9.20 0.64 9.85
C PHE A 79 -10.67 0.90 9.53
N LYS A 80 -11.53 0.71 10.54
CA LYS A 80 -12.99 0.70 10.37
C LYS A 80 -13.58 2.02 9.89
N ASN A 81 -12.90 3.16 10.16
CA ASN A 81 -13.34 4.50 9.79
C ASN A 81 -12.69 5.00 8.49
N ALA A 82 -11.76 4.24 7.91
CA ALA A 82 -11.00 4.68 6.74
C ALA A 82 -11.64 4.27 5.42
N MET A 83 -11.43 5.09 4.39
CA MET A 83 -11.55 4.67 2.99
C MET A 83 -10.20 4.13 2.52
N TYR A 84 -10.23 3.05 1.74
CA TYR A 84 -9.05 2.40 1.18
C TYR A 84 -8.90 2.75 -0.29
N TRP A 85 -7.75 3.27 -0.67
CA TRP A 85 -7.49 3.81 -1.99
C TRP A 85 -6.56 2.92 -2.81
N SER A 86 -6.98 2.57 -4.01
CA SER A 86 -6.20 1.87 -5.03
C SER A 86 -6.51 2.47 -6.40
N THR A 87 -5.96 1.93 -7.48
CA THR A 87 -6.45 2.21 -8.84
C THR A 87 -7.32 1.05 -9.32
N LYS A 88 -8.27 1.34 -10.21
CA LYS A 88 -9.11 0.30 -10.82
C LYS A 88 -8.25 -0.73 -11.56
N ASN A 89 -7.27 -0.27 -12.33
CA ASN A 89 -6.39 -1.15 -13.10
C ASN A 89 -5.57 -2.07 -12.20
N HIS A 90 -4.99 -1.50 -11.12
CA HIS A 90 -4.20 -2.30 -10.17
C HIS A 90 -5.08 -3.31 -9.43
N TRP A 91 -6.29 -2.89 -9.03
CA TRP A 91 -7.24 -3.76 -8.36
C TRP A 91 -7.62 -4.97 -9.23
N GLU A 92 -8.00 -4.71 -10.49
CA GLU A 92 -8.35 -5.77 -11.44
C GLU A 92 -7.17 -6.72 -11.70
N TRP A 93 -5.94 -6.19 -11.74
CA TRP A 93 -4.72 -6.96 -11.85
C TRP A 93 -4.48 -7.84 -10.63
N ALA A 94 -4.66 -7.30 -9.42
CA ALA A 94 -4.41 -8.00 -8.16
C ALA A 94 -5.42 -9.13 -7.87
N ILE A 95 -6.69 -8.98 -8.26
CA ILE A 95 -7.70 -10.04 -8.08
C ILE A 95 -7.64 -11.12 -9.17
N ASN A 96 -7.00 -10.84 -10.31
CA ASN A 96 -6.75 -11.77 -11.42
C ASN A 96 -5.26 -11.82 -11.78
N PRO A 97 -4.38 -12.18 -10.83
CA PRO A 97 -2.94 -12.07 -11.01
C PRO A 97 -2.41 -13.08 -12.01
N ASN A 98 -1.32 -12.70 -12.70
CA ASN A 98 -0.54 -13.64 -13.49
C ASN A 98 0.22 -14.64 -12.59
N ASP A 99 0.76 -15.70 -13.21
CA ASP A 99 1.44 -16.78 -12.48
C ASP A 99 2.69 -16.33 -11.71
N ARG A 100 3.33 -15.24 -12.11
CA ARG A 100 4.52 -14.70 -11.43
C ARG A 100 4.16 -13.95 -10.15
N GLU A 101 3.08 -13.19 -10.16
CA GLU A 101 2.70 -12.30 -9.06
C GLU A 101 1.65 -12.91 -8.10
N LYS A 102 0.98 -13.99 -8.48
CA LYS A 102 -0.11 -14.57 -7.67
C LYS A 102 0.27 -14.90 -6.22
N ALA A 103 1.54 -15.17 -5.96
CA ALA A 103 2.04 -15.43 -4.61
C ALA A 103 2.17 -14.12 -3.77
N SER A 104 2.22 -12.97 -4.42
CA SER A 104 2.29 -11.66 -3.76
C SER A 104 0.90 -11.07 -3.50
N PHE A 105 -0.12 -11.50 -4.24
CA PHE A 105 -1.50 -11.02 -4.08
C PHE A 105 -2.33 -12.03 -3.27
N LEU A 106 -2.43 -11.79 -1.97
CA LEU A 106 -3.21 -12.65 -1.07
C LEU A 106 -4.67 -12.17 -1.03
N LYS A 107 -5.60 -13.01 -1.45
CA LYS A 107 -7.03 -12.65 -1.53
C LYS A 107 -7.61 -12.17 -0.21
N GLU A 108 -7.17 -12.75 0.90
CA GLU A 108 -7.55 -12.36 2.26
C GLU A 108 -7.05 -10.96 2.66
N ASN A 109 -6.08 -10.39 1.95
CA ASN A 109 -5.63 -9.01 2.14
C ASN A 109 -6.45 -8.00 1.33
N ILE A 110 -7.14 -8.47 0.29
CA ILE A 110 -7.72 -7.63 -0.76
C ILE A 110 -9.25 -7.65 -0.69
N LEU A 111 -9.86 -8.83 -0.82
CA LEU A 111 -11.32 -8.95 -0.97
C LEU A 111 -12.13 -8.36 0.18
N PRO A 112 -11.73 -8.48 1.47
CA PRO A 112 -12.49 -7.90 2.57
C PRO A 112 -12.63 -6.38 2.50
N ILE A 113 -11.68 -5.68 1.87
CA ILE A 113 -11.75 -4.23 1.65
C ILE A 113 -12.90 -3.88 0.69
N GLN A 114 -13.06 -4.65 -0.38
CA GLN A 114 -14.16 -4.45 -1.32
C GLN A 114 -15.51 -4.85 -0.71
N GLU A 115 -15.55 -5.98 -0.03
CA GLU A 115 -16.76 -6.52 0.61
C GLU A 115 -17.32 -5.59 1.69
N SER A 116 -16.46 -4.84 2.37
CA SER A 116 -16.87 -3.84 3.38
C SER A 116 -17.50 -2.59 2.78
N GLY A 117 -17.33 -2.33 1.49
CA GLY A 117 -17.73 -1.09 0.83
C GLY A 117 -16.80 0.11 1.07
N GLN A 118 -15.64 -0.09 1.71
CA GLN A 118 -14.66 0.98 2.01
C GLN A 118 -13.67 1.23 0.87
N LEU A 119 -13.70 0.44 -0.21
CA LEU A 119 -12.82 0.60 -1.36
C LEU A 119 -13.18 1.84 -2.18
N GLN A 120 -12.17 2.64 -2.50
CA GLN A 120 -12.25 3.77 -3.41
C GLN A 120 -11.15 3.67 -4.48
N PHE A 121 -11.39 4.24 -5.65
CA PHE A 121 -10.40 4.29 -6.70
C PHE A 121 -9.93 5.71 -6.96
N VAL A 122 -8.61 5.87 -7.04
CA VAL A 122 -7.99 7.07 -7.58
C VAL A 122 -8.21 7.08 -9.08
N GLU A 123 -8.78 8.16 -9.60
CA GLU A 123 -8.97 8.33 -11.04
C GLU A 123 -7.63 8.58 -11.73
N LYS A 124 -7.26 7.71 -12.67
CA LYS A 124 -6.05 7.85 -13.48
C LYS A 124 -6.35 8.68 -14.72
N THR A 125 -6.11 9.98 -14.66
CA THR A 125 -6.31 10.90 -15.79
C THR A 125 -5.13 10.97 -16.75
N GLY A 126 -4.01 10.33 -16.41
CA GLY A 126 -2.75 10.27 -17.16
C GLY A 126 -1.68 9.57 -16.35
N ALA A 127 -0.42 9.75 -16.69
CA ALA A 127 0.70 9.24 -15.88
C ALA A 127 0.77 9.90 -14.50
N PHE A 128 0.27 11.13 -14.37
CA PHE A 128 0.31 11.92 -13.14
C PHE A 128 -1.04 12.60 -12.89
N THR A 129 -1.67 12.34 -11.77
CA THR A 129 -2.91 12.98 -11.33
C THR A 129 -2.64 13.91 -10.17
N LYS A 130 -3.02 15.18 -10.32
CA LYS A 130 -2.84 16.21 -9.28
C LYS A 130 -4.03 16.28 -8.33
N ASN A 131 -3.74 16.65 -7.07
CA ASN A 131 -4.74 16.92 -6.05
C ASN A 131 -5.75 15.78 -5.84
N VAL A 132 -5.26 14.54 -5.80
CA VAL A 132 -6.06 13.38 -5.35
C VAL A 132 -6.62 13.66 -3.95
N PHE A 133 -5.76 14.21 -3.07
CA PHE A 133 -6.14 14.91 -1.84
C PHE A 133 -5.48 16.28 -1.82
N PRO A 134 -5.83 17.18 -0.90
CA PRO A 134 -5.11 18.44 -0.73
C PRO A 134 -3.61 18.21 -0.56
N ASN A 135 -2.78 18.87 -1.38
CA ASN A 135 -1.33 18.73 -1.40
C ASN A 135 -0.78 17.32 -1.70
N PHE A 136 -1.59 16.45 -2.28
CA PHE A 136 -1.26 15.07 -2.52
C PHE A 136 -1.54 14.71 -3.99
N ASP A 137 -0.49 14.54 -4.75
CA ASP A 137 -0.52 14.15 -6.15
C ASP A 137 -0.08 12.68 -6.28
N VAL A 138 -0.39 12.03 -7.38
CA VAL A 138 -0.03 10.63 -7.61
C VAL A 138 0.58 10.45 -8.99
N LEU A 139 1.78 9.87 -9.04
CA LEU A 139 2.39 9.31 -10.24
C LEU A 139 1.99 7.84 -10.33
N PHE A 140 1.52 7.40 -11.49
CA PHE A 140 1.25 5.99 -11.77
C PHE A 140 2.40 5.38 -12.55
N VAL A 141 2.93 4.29 -12.05
CA VAL A 141 4.06 3.59 -12.65
C VAL A 141 3.73 2.11 -12.86
N ASP A 142 4.37 1.54 -13.86
CA ASP A 142 4.28 0.14 -14.20
C ASP A 142 5.69 -0.47 -14.15
N GLY A 143 5.78 -1.79 -14.05
CA GLY A 143 7.08 -2.47 -14.09
C GLY A 143 7.26 -3.44 -12.95
N HIS A 144 7.35 -2.97 -11.70
CA HIS A 144 7.28 -3.81 -10.52
C HIS A 144 5.96 -4.59 -10.50
N THR A 145 4.86 -3.88 -10.59
CA THR A 145 3.51 -4.40 -10.83
C THR A 145 2.74 -3.47 -11.77
N GLU A 146 1.45 -3.69 -11.98
CA GLU A 146 0.59 -2.84 -12.81
C GLU A 146 0.07 -1.64 -12.02
N SER A 147 0.14 -0.43 -12.59
CA SER A 147 -0.47 0.80 -12.07
C SER A 147 -0.21 1.08 -10.58
N MET A 148 1.03 0.86 -10.12
CA MET A 148 1.47 1.23 -8.78
C MET A 148 1.39 2.75 -8.60
N MET A 149 0.97 3.19 -7.42
CA MET A 149 0.78 4.60 -7.07
C MET A 149 1.95 5.14 -6.27
N ILE A 150 2.61 6.15 -6.78
CA ILE A 150 3.71 6.85 -6.10
C ILE A 150 3.20 8.22 -5.62
N PRO A 151 2.93 8.39 -4.32
CA PRO A 151 2.39 9.64 -3.80
C PRO A 151 3.48 10.73 -3.70
N HIS A 152 3.12 11.93 -4.15
CA HIS A 152 3.90 13.15 -4.09
C HIS A 152 3.21 14.15 -3.15
N ILE A 153 3.76 14.39 -1.98
CA ILE A 153 3.16 15.21 -0.93
C ILE A 153 3.88 16.56 -0.85
N ARG A 154 3.16 17.66 -1.07
CA ARG A 154 3.71 19.01 -0.90
C ARG A 154 3.75 19.37 0.58
N TYR A 155 4.95 19.62 1.11
CA TYR A 155 5.15 19.94 2.52
C TYR A 155 6.26 20.98 2.71
N LYS A 156 5.92 22.12 3.31
CA LYS A 156 6.88 23.22 3.63
C LYS A 156 7.78 23.63 2.45
N GLY A 157 7.17 23.84 1.27
CA GLY A 157 7.87 24.24 0.05
C GLY A 157 8.71 23.14 -0.62
N LYS A 158 8.61 21.90 -0.14
CA LYS A 158 9.25 20.70 -0.71
C LYS A 158 8.19 19.70 -1.16
N THR A 159 8.60 18.73 -1.98
CA THR A 159 7.80 17.54 -2.28
C THR A 159 8.46 16.34 -1.62
N VAL A 160 7.71 15.67 -0.77
CA VAL A 160 8.07 14.36 -0.20
C VAL A 160 7.45 13.29 -1.09
N VAL A 161 8.24 12.34 -1.53
CA VAL A 161 7.79 11.25 -2.39
C VAL A 161 8.02 9.92 -1.68
N PHE A 162 6.97 9.11 -1.57
CA PHE A 162 7.11 7.73 -1.13
C PHE A 162 7.26 6.84 -2.36
N MET A 163 8.46 6.30 -2.53
CA MET A 163 8.85 5.62 -3.77
C MET A 163 8.32 4.18 -3.88
N ALA A 164 7.77 3.63 -2.80
CA ALA A 164 7.33 2.24 -2.74
C ALA A 164 8.37 1.30 -3.39
N ASP A 165 7.94 0.37 -4.21
CA ASP A 165 8.79 -0.61 -4.86
C ASP A 165 9.27 -0.19 -6.26
N LEU A 166 9.09 1.09 -6.62
CA LEU A 166 9.78 1.67 -7.76
C LEU A 166 11.28 1.86 -7.48
N LEU A 167 11.60 2.37 -6.28
CA LEU A 167 12.99 2.56 -5.81
C LEU A 167 13.10 2.10 -4.35
N PRO A 168 13.28 0.80 -4.10
CA PRO A 168 13.23 0.23 -2.74
C PRO A 168 14.43 0.64 -1.87
N SER A 169 15.50 1.12 -2.47
CA SER A 169 16.67 1.62 -1.76
C SER A 169 17.44 2.65 -2.58
N ILE A 170 18.33 3.41 -1.92
CA ILE A 170 19.24 4.35 -2.59
C ILE A 170 20.15 3.66 -3.62
N GLY A 171 20.40 2.36 -3.48
CA GLY A 171 21.19 1.58 -4.43
C GLY A 171 20.50 1.40 -5.79
N HIS A 172 19.18 1.63 -5.87
CA HIS A 172 18.40 1.52 -7.11
C HIS A 172 18.24 2.85 -7.86
N ILE A 173 18.75 3.97 -7.29
CA ILE A 173 18.67 5.28 -7.96
C ILE A 173 19.47 5.33 -9.27
N PRO A 174 20.71 4.80 -9.34
CA PRO A 174 21.44 4.81 -10.59
C PRO A 174 20.89 3.76 -11.56
N LEU A 175 20.56 4.17 -12.78
CA LEU A 175 20.23 3.25 -13.86
C LEU A 175 21.49 2.39 -14.23
N PRO A 176 21.33 1.08 -14.51
CA PRO A 176 20.10 0.33 -14.79
C PRO A 176 19.63 -0.57 -13.63
N TYR A 177 19.83 -0.18 -12.40
CA TYR A 177 19.52 -1.04 -11.24
C TYR A 177 18.01 -1.09 -10.98
N VAL A 178 17.43 -2.27 -11.13
CA VAL A 178 16.03 -2.60 -10.82
C VAL A 178 15.98 -3.79 -9.88
N MET A 179 14.84 -3.98 -9.21
CA MET A 179 14.64 -5.14 -8.36
C MET A 179 14.60 -6.44 -9.18
N GLY A 180 15.22 -7.49 -8.66
CA GLY A 180 15.25 -8.81 -9.32
C GLY A 180 13.86 -9.47 -9.45
N TYR A 181 12.86 -8.99 -8.72
CA TYR A 181 11.50 -9.50 -8.78
C TYR A 181 10.49 -8.55 -9.47
N ASP A 182 10.97 -7.51 -10.14
CA ASP A 182 10.11 -6.73 -11.04
C ASP A 182 9.53 -7.63 -12.14
N THR A 183 8.25 -7.49 -12.40
CA THR A 183 7.59 -8.32 -13.42
C THR A 183 7.96 -7.88 -14.83
N ARG A 184 8.21 -6.59 -15.02
CA ARG A 184 8.56 -5.96 -16.31
C ARG A 184 9.71 -4.97 -16.13
N PRO A 185 10.94 -5.44 -15.83
CA PRO A 185 12.04 -4.57 -15.42
C PRO A 185 12.42 -3.50 -16.46
N LEU A 186 12.25 -3.77 -17.75
CA LEU A 186 12.48 -2.76 -18.81
C LEU A 186 11.42 -1.67 -18.85
N ILE A 187 10.26 -1.89 -18.24
CA ILE A 187 9.23 -0.84 -18.07
C ILE A 187 9.55 0.00 -16.84
N THR A 188 10.03 -0.61 -15.76
CA THR A 188 10.50 0.09 -14.55
C THR A 188 11.55 1.16 -14.87
N LEU A 189 12.41 0.91 -15.87
CA LEU A 189 13.48 1.83 -16.29
C LEU A 189 13.03 3.01 -17.16
N LYS A 190 11.77 3.11 -17.54
CA LYS A 190 11.22 4.20 -18.36
C LYS A 190 10.65 5.34 -17.54
#